data_7011e40f6ac017080445b095ec3d773d
#
_entry.id   7011e40f6ac017080445b095ec3d773d
#
_cell.length_a   1.000
_cell.length_b   1.000
_cell.length_c   1.000
_cell.angle_alpha   90.00
_cell.angle_beta   90.00
_cell.angle_gamma   90.00
#
_symmetry.space_group_name_H-M   'P 1'
#
loop_
_entity.id
_entity.type
_entity.pdbx_description
1 polymer ?
#
loop_
_entity_poly.entity_id
_entity_poly.type
_entity_poly.pdbx_seq_one_letter_code
_entity_poly.pdbx_strand_id
1 'polypeptide(L)'
;MPKSKSAYSIPTKKQKPDTYIFVVWVDNEAGVLARVVGLFSGRGYNIESLAVAEVDPKLNISRITIVTTGTPQVIQQIKLQLGKLVPVHKVADFMRGDKKIIFKEMALLKIVGNNIKRKKAIKFCKKFNPVVLDKTNKSVVIQITALRREIDTIMNDLKKTGLVSVSRTGAVAMTRGAEVFK
;
A
#
# COMPACT_ATOMS: atom_id res chain seq x y z
N MET A 1 46.15 -28.92 10.07
CA MET A 1 46.14 -27.59 10.70
C MET A 1 44.75 -27.01 10.57
N PRO A 2 44.01 -26.70 11.63
CA PRO A 2 42.68 -26.11 11.54
C PRO A 2 42.80 -24.64 11.11
N LYS A 3 42.08 -24.24 10.07
CA LYS A 3 42.01 -22.85 9.61
C LYS A 3 41.38 -21.98 10.69
N SER A 4 42.12 -21.03 11.23
CA SER A 4 41.64 -20.02 12.16
C SER A 4 40.49 -19.23 11.51
N LYS A 5 39.29 -19.30 12.10
CA LYS A 5 38.18 -18.44 11.70
C LYS A 5 38.50 -17.02 12.10
N SER A 6 38.59 -16.11 11.13
CA SER A 6 38.78 -14.68 11.39
C SER A 6 37.66 -14.17 12.32
N ALA A 7 38.04 -13.38 13.34
CA ALA A 7 37.13 -12.74 14.27
C ALA A 7 36.09 -11.81 13.60
N TYR A 8 36.30 -11.49 12.32
CA TYR A 8 35.39 -10.67 11.49
C TYR A 8 34.34 -11.47 10.71
N SER A 9 34.32 -12.80 10.81
CA SER A 9 33.32 -13.64 10.18
C SER A 9 32.12 -13.85 11.10
N ILE A 10 31.45 -12.77 11.52
CA ILE A 10 30.11 -12.88 12.11
C ILE A 10 29.18 -13.24 10.94
N PRO A 11 28.53 -14.42 10.94
CA PRO A 11 27.54 -14.74 9.92
C PRO A 11 26.33 -13.81 10.14
N THR A 12 26.29 -12.68 9.45
CA THR A 12 25.10 -11.87 9.36
C THR A 12 24.06 -12.73 8.68
N LYS A 13 23.10 -13.28 9.44
CA LYS A 13 21.90 -13.90 8.88
C LYS A 13 21.31 -12.89 7.89
N LYS A 14 21.39 -13.18 6.59
CA LYS A 14 20.77 -12.36 5.55
C LYS A 14 19.27 -12.33 5.86
N GLN A 15 18.82 -11.25 6.48
CA GLN A 15 17.39 -11.06 6.78
C GLN A 15 16.67 -10.90 5.44
N LYS A 16 15.62 -11.69 5.24
CA LYS A 16 14.83 -11.63 4.02
C LYS A 16 14.04 -10.30 4.00
N PRO A 17 13.97 -9.64 2.83
CA PRO A 17 13.09 -8.50 2.66
C PRO A 17 11.63 -8.91 2.90
N ASP A 18 10.87 -8.04 3.54
CA ASP A 18 9.41 -8.16 3.69
C ASP A 18 8.75 -6.84 3.34
N THR A 19 7.43 -6.88 3.13
CA THR A 19 6.63 -5.70 2.81
C THR A 19 6.21 -4.98 4.09
N TYR A 20 6.46 -3.67 4.12
CA TYR A 20 6.09 -2.78 5.22
C TYR A 20 5.18 -1.66 4.74
N ILE A 21 4.37 -1.18 5.67
CA ILE A 21 3.48 -0.05 5.48
C ILE A 21 3.95 1.06 6.41
N PHE A 22 4.38 2.19 5.85
CA PHE A 22 4.61 3.42 6.61
C PHE A 22 3.34 4.27 6.61
N VAL A 23 3.03 4.82 7.76
CA VAL A 23 2.01 5.86 7.92
C VAL A 23 2.72 7.10 8.45
N VAL A 24 2.66 8.18 7.69
CA VAL A 24 3.43 9.41 7.95
C VAL A 24 2.45 10.57 8.05
N TRP A 25 2.48 11.31 9.15
CA TRP A 25 1.73 12.56 9.32
C TRP A 25 2.64 13.71 8.97
N VAL A 26 2.17 14.56 8.11
CA VAL A 26 2.95 15.66 7.54
C VAL A 26 2.11 16.94 7.45
N ASP A 27 2.77 18.10 7.40
CA ASP A 27 2.12 19.33 7.02
C ASP A 27 1.51 19.21 5.63
N ASN A 28 0.30 19.75 5.44
CA ASN A 28 -0.37 19.80 4.14
C ASN A 28 0.11 21.01 3.33
N GLU A 29 1.37 21.01 2.93
CA GLU A 29 2.02 22.11 2.22
C GLU A 29 2.61 21.67 0.88
N ALA A 30 2.77 22.65 -0.03
CA ALA A 30 3.40 22.41 -1.31
C ALA A 30 4.84 21.87 -1.14
N GLY A 31 5.19 20.84 -1.90
CA GLY A 31 6.53 20.24 -1.89
C GLY A 31 6.80 19.19 -0.80
N VAL A 32 5.93 19.02 0.20
CA VAL A 32 6.11 18.02 1.27
C VAL A 32 6.13 16.60 0.70
N LEU A 33 5.17 16.27 -0.16
CA LEU A 33 5.14 14.97 -0.83
C LEU A 33 6.42 14.75 -1.67
N ALA A 34 6.90 15.76 -2.37
CA ALA A 34 8.12 15.69 -3.17
C ALA A 34 9.35 15.38 -2.30
N ARG A 35 9.46 15.98 -1.10
CA ARG A 35 10.54 15.69 -0.14
C ARG A 35 10.50 14.25 0.35
N VAL A 36 9.31 13.73 0.68
CA VAL A 36 9.13 12.34 1.11
C VAL A 36 9.50 11.38 -0.03
N VAL A 37 8.98 11.57 -1.25
CA VAL A 37 9.30 10.74 -2.41
C VAL A 37 10.78 10.85 -2.79
N GLY A 38 11.35 12.05 -2.73
CA GLY A 38 12.77 12.32 -2.99
C GLY A 38 13.70 11.56 -2.05
N LEU A 39 13.31 11.38 -0.79
CA LEU A 39 14.06 10.55 0.17
C LEU A 39 14.16 9.08 -0.29
N PHE A 40 13.06 8.51 -0.81
CA PHE A 40 13.04 7.16 -1.35
C PHE A 40 13.88 7.05 -2.63
N SER A 41 13.64 7.95 -3.58
CA SER A 41 14.33 7.97 -4.88
C SER A 41 15.83 8.15 -4.74
N GLY A 42 16.28 9.09 -3.91
CA GLY A 42 17.70 9.40 -3.70
C GLY A 42 18.49 8.26 -3.05
N ARG A 43 17.81 7.25 -2.51
CA ARG A 43 18.44 6.07 -1.87
C ARG A 43 18.12 4.76 -2.56
N GLY A 44 17.43 4.81 -3.68
CA GLY A 44 17.03 3.63 -4.43
C GLY A 44 15.98 2.75 -3.72
N TYR A 45 15.20 3.31 -2.78
CA TYR A 45 14.09 2.60 -2.17
C TYR A 45 12.88 2.62 -3.10
N ASN A 46 12.26 1.46 -3.32
CA ASN A 46 11.08 1.37 -4.17
C ASN A 46 9.81 1.71 -3.38
N ILE A 47 8.93 2.51 -3.98
CA ILE A 47 7.57 2.76 -3.50
C ILE A 47 6.61 1.89 -4.31
N GLU A 48 6.04 0.87 -3.69
CA GLU A 48 5.07 -0.03 -4.34
C GLU A 48 3.67 0.57 -4.41
N SER A 49 3.32 1.39 -3.42
CA SER A 49 2.03 2.06 -3.33
C SER A 49 2.16 3.32 -2.51
N LEU A 50 1.47 4.37 -2.92
CA LEU A 50 1.43 5.65 -2.23
C LEU A 50 -0.02 6.15 -2.22
N ALA A 51 -0.52 6.49 -1.05
CA ALA A 51 -1.80 7.16 -0.88
C ALA A 51 -1.60 8.39 0.02
N VAL A 52 -2.16 9.52 -0.38
CA VAL A 52 -2.08 10.79 0.36
C VAL A 52 -3.46 11.38 0.49
N ALA A 53 -3.79 11.85 1.67
CA ALA A 53 -5.02 12.61 1.92
C ALA A 53 -4.84 13.55 3.10
N GLU A 54 -5.47 14.71 3.03
CA GLU A 54 -5.66 15.56 4.19
C GLU A 54 -6.56 14.85 5.20
N VAL A 55 -6.15 14.80 6.47
CA VAL A 55 -6.87 14.10 7.55
C VAL A 55 -7.31 15.03 8.67
N ASP A 56 -6.70 16.20 8.78
CA ASP A 56 -7.10 17.24 9.73
C ASP A 56 -6.98 18.64 9.09
N PRO A 57 -8.08 19.18 8.52
CA PRO A 57 -8.07 20.50 7.89
C PRO A 57 -7.80 21.65 8.89
N LYS A 58 -8.13 21.48 10.18
CA LYS A 58 -7.92 22.51 11.20
C LYS A 58 -6.45 22.67 11.53
N LEU A 59 -5.72 21.57 11.58
CA LEU A 59 -4.29 21.53 11.84
C LEU A 59 -3.46 21.52 10.56
N ASN A 60 -4.09 21.56 9.38
CA ASN A 60 -3.45 21.49 8.07
C ASN A 60 -2.53 20.26 7.94
N ILE A 61 -3.02 19.08 8.39
CA ILE A 61 -2.26 17.84 8.41
C ILE A 61 -2.75 16.87 7.34
N SER A 62 -1.81 16.39 6.55
CA SER A 62 -1.99 15.27 5.62
C SER A 62 -1.40 13.98 6.18
N ARG A 63 -1.96 12.86 5.74
CA ARG A 63 -1.44 11.52 6.02
C ARG A 63 -1.01 10.83 4.73
N ILE A 64 0.25 10.39 4.72
CA ILE A 64 0.84 9.62 3.63
C ILE A 64 0.93 8.17 4.07
N THR A 65 0.38 7.25 3.28
CA THR A 65 0.54 5.81 3.47
C THR A 65 1.43 5.27 2.35
N ILE A 66 2.58 4.68 2.70
CA ILE A 66 3.58 4.19 1.76
C ILE A 66 3.75 2.69 1.97
N VAL A 67 3.68 1.91 0.89
CA VAL A 67 4.02 0.49 0.89
C VAL A 67 5.37 0.32 0.22
N THR A 68 6.29 -0.35 0.90
CA THR A 68 7.64 -0.64 0.40
C THR A 68 8.11 -2.00 0.88
N THR A 69 9.06 -2.60 0.18
CA THR A 69 9.70 -3.87 0.57
C THR A 69 11.17 -3.63 0.90
N GLY A 70 11.60 -4.15 2.04
CA GLY A 70 12.99 -4.01 2.49
C GLY A 70 13.34 -4.96 3.63
N THR A 71 14.64 -5.05 3.92
CA THR A 71 15.12 -5.72 5.14
C THR A 71 14.78 -4.87 6.36
N PRO A 72 14.68 -5.44 7.57
CA PRO A 72 14.39 -4.67 8.79
C PRO A 72 15.35 -3.49 9.00
N GLN A 73 16.63 -3.63 8.62
CA GLN A 73 17.60 -2.53 8.71
C GLN A 73 17.26 -1.38 7.76
N VAL A 74 16.88 -1.70 6.51
CA VAL A 74 16.46 -0.69 5.52
C VAL A 74 15.19 0.01 6.00
N ILE A 75 14.22 -0.72 6.54
CA ILE A 75 12.98 -0.15 7.08
C ILE A 75 13.27 0.80 8.24
N GLN A 76 14.13 0.41 9.17
CA GLN A 76 14.53 1.28 10.28
C GLN A 76 15.23 2.55 9.78
N GLN A 77 16.09 2.44 8.76
CA GLN A 77 16.73 3.61 8.15
C GLN A 77 15.70 4.55 7.50
N ILE A 78 14.74 4.01 6.74
CA ILE A 78 13.66 4.80 6.15
C ILE A 78 12.90 5.55 7.24
N LYS A 79 12.49 4.87 8.32
CA LYS A 79 11.77 5.47 9.45
C LYS A 79 12.53 6.65 10.06
N LEU A 80 13.81 6.43 10.39
CA LEU A 80 14.65 7.47 10.99
C LEU A 80 14.85 8.67 10.08
N GLN A 81 14.96 8.45 8.78
CA GLN A 81 15.15 9.52 7.81
C GLN A 81 13.87 10.29 7.50
N LEU A 82 12.72 9.61 7.45
CA LEU A 82 11.42 10.27 7.36
C LEU A 82 11.19 11.19 8.56
N GLY A 83 11.51 10.72 9.77
CA GLY A 83 11.37 11.51 10.99
C GLY A 83 12.32 12.71 11.12
N LYS A 84 13.34 12.83 10.24
CA LYS A 84 14.22 14.01 10.16
C LYS A 84 13.72 15.09 9.20
N LEU A 85 12.71 14.81 8.40
CA LEU A 85 12.12 15.82 7.52
C LEU A 85 11.30 16.81 8.35
N VAL A 86 11.58 18.10 8.22
CA VAL A 86 10.94 19.17 9.00
C VAL A 86 9.39 19.08 8.97
N PRO A 87 8.73 18.86 7.80
CA PRO A 87 7.27 18.80 7.76
C PRO A 87 6.68 17.48 8.23
N VAL A 88 7.49 16.56 8.80
CA VAL A 88 7.02 15.26 9.29
C VAL A 88 6.80 15.31 10.80
N HIS A 89 5.56 15.19 11.24
CA HIS A 89 5.19 15.16 12.66
C HIS A 89 5.40 13.79 13.28
N LYS A 90 5.05 12.73 12.54
CA LYS A 90 5.09 11.36 13.06
C LYS A 90 5.26 10.33 11.94
N VAL A 91 5.98 9.25 12.28
CA VAL A 91 6.16 8.09 11.40
C VAL A 91 5.83 6.83 12.18
N ALA A 92 4.89 6.04 11.68
CA ALA A 92 4.63 4.68 12.15
C ALA A 92 4.94 3.69 11.02
N ASP A 93 5.48 2.53 11.37
CA ASP A 93 5.76 1.44 10.43
C ASP A 93 5.15 0.13 10.93
N PHE A 94 4.64 -0.66 10.01
CA PHE A 94 3.99 -1.93 10.28
C PHE A 94 4.43 -2.95 9.25
N MET A 95 4.75 -4.15 9.71
CA MET A 95 4.99 -5.28 8.83
C MET A 95 3.66 -5.76 8.23
N ARG A 96 3.67 -6.18 6.99
CA ARG A 96 2.49 -6.77 6.36
C ARG A 96 2.03 -8.00 7.15
N GLY A 97 0.74 -8.00 7.55
CA GLY A 97 0.15 -9.07 8.37
C GLY A 97 0.16 -8.79 9.87
N ASP A 98 0.66 -7.65 10.31
CA ASP A 98 0.51 -7.22 11.70
C ASP A 98 -0.98 -7.16 12.08
N LYS A 99 -1.33 -7.88 13.16
CA LYS A 99 -2.71 -7.98 13.63
C LYS A 99 -3.24 -6.69 14.26
N LYS A 100 -2.35 -5.74 14.59
CA LYS A 100 -2.71 -4.44 15.17
C LYS A 100 -3.27 -3.45 14.17
N ILE A 101 -3.10 -3.71 12.87
CA ILE A 101 -3.47 -2.79 11.81
C ILE A 101 -4.45 -3.43 10.82
N ILE A 102 -5.38 -2.61 10.34
CA ILE A 102 -6.19 -2.89 9.16
C ILE A 102 -5.58 -2.10 8.02
N PHE A 103 -5.31 -2.74 6.90
CA PHE A 103 -5.01 -2.03 5.66
C PHE A 103 -5.83 -2.61 4.53
N LYS A 104 -6.36 -1.73 3.72
CA LYS A 104 -7.24 -2.03 2.60
C LYS A 104 -6.91 -1.09 1.44
N GLU A 105 -7.28 -1.51 0.27
CA GLU A 105 -7.19 -0.74 -0.97
C GLU A 105 -8.52 -0.83 -1.69
N MET A 106 -8.99 0.26 -2.26
CA MET A 106 -10.15 0.27 -3.13
C MET A 106 -9.70 0.16 -4.59
N ALA A 107 -10.42 -0.62 -5.37
CA ALA A 107 -10.23 -0.71 -6.80
C ALA A 107 -11.55 -0.54 -7.57
N LEU A 108 -11.48 0.20 -8.66
CA LEU A 108 -12.54 0.32 -9.66
C LEU A 108 -12.14 -0.54 -10.86
N LEU A 109 -13.01 -1.48 -11.23
CA LEU A 109 -12.79 -2.48 -12.27
C LEU A 109 -13.80 -2.27 -13.38
N LYS A 110 -13.35 -1.87 -14.58
CA LYS A 110 -14.20 -1.71 -15.75
C LYS A 110 -14.13 -2.94 -16.63
N ILE A 111 -15.26 -3.59 -16.80
CA ILE A 111 -15.42 -4.79 -17.64
C ILE A 111 -16.30 -4.41 -18.86
N VAL A 112 -15.81 -4.75 -20.04
CA VAL A 112 -16.54 -4.59 -21.30
C VAL A 112 -16.79 -5.97 -21.91
N GLY A 113 -18.04 -6.21 -22.31
CA GLY A 113 -18.43 -7.48 -22.91
C GLY A 113 -19.91 -7.76 -22.83
N ASN A 114 -20.30 -8.94 -23.33
CA ASN A 114 -21.67 -9.40 -23.31
C ASN A 114 -22.19 -9.66 -21.87
N ASN A 115 -23.47 -9.92 -21.75
CA ASN A 115 -24.11 -10.13 -20.45
C ASN A 115 -23.48 -11.26 -19.63
N ILE A 116 -23.04 -12.34 -20.28
CA ILE A 116 -22.40 -13.48 -19.63
C ILE A 116 -21.08 -13.06 -18.95
N LYS A 117 -20.22 -12.35 -19.70
CA LYS A 117 -18.92 -11.85 -19.16
C LYS A 117 -19.14 -10.91 -17.96
N ARG A 118 -20.08 -9.98 -18.08
CA ARG A 118 -20.40 -9.02 -17.00
C ARG A 118 -20.93 -9.70 -15.74
N LYS A 119 -21.90 -10.64 -15.89
CA LYS A 119 -22.42 -11.45 -14.76
C LYS A 119 -21.32 -12.29 -14.12
N LYS A 120 -20.43 -12.90 -14.92
CA LYS A 120 -19.29 -13.67 -14.43
C LYS A 120 -18.31 -12.80 -13.63
N ALA A 121 -18.02 -11.59 -14.09
CA ALA A 121 -17.15 -10.65 -13.37
C ALA A 121 -17.74 -10.26 -12.01
N ILE A 122 -19.03 -9.91 -11.94
CA ILE A 122 -19.70 -9.61 -10.67
C ILE A 122 -19.64 -10.81 -9.73
N LYS A 123 -19.85 -12.03 -10.24
CA LYS A 123 -19.77 -13.27 -9.44
C LYS A 123 -18.37 -13.49 -8.86
N PHE A 124 -17.30 -13.24 -9.63
CA PHE A 124 -15.91 -13.32 -9.12
C PHE A 124 -15.65 -12.32 -7.99
N CYS A 125 -16.23 -11.12 -8.09
CA CYS A 125 -16.07 -10.10 -7.05
C CYS A 125 -16.92 -10.35 -5.80
N LYS A 126 -17.91 -11.28 -5.83
CA LYS A 126 -18.94 -11.45 -4.78
C LYS A 126 -18.38 -11.57 -3.37
N LYS A 127 -17.26 -12.26 -3.19
CA LYS A 127 -16.60 -12.41 -1.87
C LYS A 127 -16.09 -11.10 -1.25
N PHE A 128 -16.00 -10.03 -2.02
CA PHE A 128 -15.54 -8.71 -1.58
C PHE A 128 -16.69 -7.70 -1.42
N ASN A 129 -17.95 -8.16 -1.40
CA ASN A 129 -19.14 -7.30 -1.34
C ASN A 129 -19.06 -6.16 -2.38
N PRO A 130 -19.03 -6.49 -3.69
CA PRO A 130 -18.80 -5.50 -4.74
C PRO A 130 -19.99 -4.53 -4.83
N VAL A 131 -19.65 -3.25 -5.06
CA VAL A 131 -20.64 -2.23 -5.42
C VAL A 131 -20.60 -2.06 -6.93
N VAL A 132 -21.74 -2.18 -7.59
CA VAL A 132 -21.87 -1.88 -9.03
C VAL A 132 -22.16 -0.40 -9.14
N LEU A 133 -21.19 0.38 -9.63
CA LEU A 133 -21.29 1.83 -9.76
C LEU A 133 -21.95 2.26 -11.07
N ASP A 134 -21.69 1.51 -12.15
CA ASP A 134 -22.26 1.75 -13.47
C ASP A 134 -22.53 0.42 -14.16
N LYS A 135 -23.63 0.35 -14.91
CA LYS A 135 -24.03 -0.83 -15.67
C LYS A 135 -24.77 -0.43 -16.93
N THR A 136 -24.24 -0.86 -18.06
CA THR A 136 -24.86 -0.70 -19.39
C THR A 136 -25.06 -2.04 -20.07
N ASN A 137 -25.59 -2.02 -21.30
CA ASN A 137 -25.71 -3.23 -22.11
C ASN A 137 -24.36 -3.80 -22.60
N LYS A 138 -23.26 -3.02 -22.51
CA LYS A 138 -21.93 -3.38 -23.01
C LYS A 138 -20.86 -3.40 -21.93
N SER A 139 -21.10 -2.78 -20.78
CA SER A 139 -20.09 -2.60 -19.74
C SER A 139 -20.66 -2.69 -18.32
N VAL A 140 -19.76 -2.88 -17.35
CA VAL A 140 -20.03 -2.71 -15.92
C VAL A 140 -18.79 -2.15 -15.24
N VAL A 141 -18.99 -1.21 -14.28
CA VAL A 141 -17.95 -0.73 -13.38
C VAL A 141 -18.24 -1.26 -11.98
N ILE A 142 -17.28 -1.99 -11.44
CA ILE A 142 -17.40 -2.66 -10.14
C ILE A 142 -16.36 -2.04 -9.20
N GLN A 143 -16.82 -1.60 -8.03
CA GLN A 143 -15.95 -1.21 -6.93
C GLN A 143 -15.77 -2.40 -5.99
N ILE A 144 -14.53 -2.64 -5.58
CA ILE A 144 -14.17 -3.59 -4.50
C ILE A 144 -13.21 -2.93 -3.51
N THR A 145 -13.26 -3.39 -2.26
CA THR A 145 -12.31 -3.00 -1.22
C THR A 145 -11.74 -4.26 -0.59
N ALA A 146 -10.42 -4.46 -0.74
CA ALA A 146 -9.77 -5.70 -0.34
C ALA A 146 -8.28 -5.47 0.01
N LEU A 147 -7.57 -6.52 0.41
CA LEU A 147 -6.11 -6.50 0.49
C LEU A 147 -5.51 -6.40 -0.91
N ARG A 148 -4.38 -5.71 -1.06
CA ARG A 148 -3.67 -5.54 -2.34
C ARG A 148 -3.54 -6.87 -3.11
N ARG A 149 -3.03 -7.92 -2.46
CA ARG A 149 -2.85 -9.25 -3.07
C ARG A 149 -4.16 -9.87 -3.58
N GLU A 150 -5.28 -9.58 -2.90
CA GLU A 150 -6.59 -10.08 -3.30
C GLU A 150 -7.07 -9.34 -4.56
N ILE A 151 -6.82 -8.02 -4.63
CA ILE A 151 -7.09 -7.22 -5.82
C ILE A 151 -6.25 -7.71 -6.99
N ASP A 152 -4.96 -7.98 -6.79
CA ASP A 152 -4.05 -8.50 -7.83
C ASP A 152 -4.56 -9.86 -8.36
N THR A 153 -5.00 -10.74 -7.46
CA THR A 153 -5.58 -12.05 -7.85
C THR A 153 -6.83 -11.86 -8.69
N ILE A 154 -7.79 -11.03 -8.23
CA ILE A 154 -9.04 -10.85 -8.96
C ILE A 154 -8.85 -10.17 -10.31
N MET A 155 -7.90 -9.23 -10.40
CA MET A 155 -7.53 -8.61 -11.68
C MET A 155 -7.04 -9.66 -12.68
N ASN A 156 -6.20 -10.60 -12.25
CA ASN A 156 -5.73 -11.69 -13.11
C ASN A 156 -6.87 -12.61 -13.57
N ASP A 157 -7.79 -12.94 -12.67
CA ASP A 157 -8.97 -13.75 -13.00
C ASP A 157 -9.90 -13.03 -13.98
N LEU A 158 -10.04 -11.70 -13.83
CA LEU A 158 -10.92 -10.89 -14.66
C LEU A 158 -10.34 -10.54 -16.04
N LYS A 159 -9.02 -10.65 -16.26
CA LYS A 159 -8.42 -10.43 -17.59
C LYS A 159 -9.10 -11.25 -18.68
N LYS A 160 -9.45 -12.51 -18.39
CA LYS A 160 -10.16 -13.40 -19.33
C LYS A 160 -11.66 -13.10 -19.46
N THR A 161 -12.22 -12.24 -18.63
CA THR A 161 -13.65 -11.91 -18.61
C THR A 161 -13.97 -10.52 -19.16
N GLY A 162 -12.99 -9.84 -19.78
CA GLY A 162 -13.18 -8.55 -20.42
C GLY A 162 -12.85 -7.36 -19.53
N LEU A 163 -11.97 -7.51 -18.55
CA LEU A 163 -11.37 -6.39 -17.81
C LEU A 163 -10.56 -5.52 -18.78
N VAL A 164 -10.94 -4.26 -18.92
CA VAL A 164 -10.29 -3.30 -19.85
C VAL A 164 -9.60 -2.16 -19.12
N SER A 165 -10.02 -1.83 -17.90
CA SER A 165 -9.42 -0.73 -17.15
C SER A 165 -9.52 -0.98 -15.64
N VAL A 166 -8.52 -0.53 -14.91
CA VAL A 166 -8.43 -0.60 -13.46
C VAL A 166 -7.93 0.73 -12.93
N SER A 167 -8.61 1.25 -11.90
CA SER A 167 -8.12 2.36 -11.09
C SER A 167 -8.00 1.90 -9.64
N ARG A 168 -6.91 2.28 -8.96
CA ARG A 168 -6.60 1.85 -7.58
C ARG A 168 -6.21 3.05 -6.74
N THR A 169 -6.64 3.07 -5.48
CA THR A 169 -6.31 4.17 -4.56
C THR A 169 -4.92 4.04 -3.93
N GLY A 170 -4.32 2.85 -3.98
CA GLY A 170 -3.25 2.50 -3.06
C GLY A 170 -3.78 2.09 -1.68
N ALA A 171 -2.89 1.60 -0.83
CA ALA A 171 -3.26 1.12 0.50
C ALA A 171 -3.56 2.28 1.46
N VAL A 172 -4.65 2.17 2.20
CA VAL A 172 -4.93 2.99 3.38
C VAL A 172 -4.87 2.10 4.63
N ALA A 173 -4.40 2.66 5.75
CA ALA A 173 -4.14 1.93 6.96
C ALA A 173 -4.86 2.55 8.17
N MET A 174 -5.32 1.71 9.11
CA MET A 174 -5.94 2.13 10.36
C MET A 174 -5.59 1.13 11.47
N THR A 175 -5.37 1.60 12.69
CA THR A 175 -5.21 0.74 13.88
C THR A 175 -6.51 0.02 14.21
N ARG A 176 -6.37 -1.15 14.83
CA ARG A 176 -7.52 -1.89 15.39
C ARG A 176 -7.81 -1.44 16.81
N GLY A 177 -9.05 -1.66 17.23
CA GLY A 177 -9.49 -1.35 18.60
C GLY A 177 -9.59 0.14 18.87
N ALA A 178 -9.42 0.53 20.12
CA ALA A 178 -9.50 1.92 20.58
C ALA A 178 -8.16 2.70 20.41
N GLU A 179 -7.10 2.02 20.03
CA GLU A 179 -5.81 2.68 19.75
C GLU A 179 -5.93 3.57 18.52
N VAL A 180 -5.50 4.82 18.65
CA VAL A 180 -5.42 5.76 17.53
C VAL A 180 -3.97 6.05 17.19
N PHE A 181 -3.70 6.26 15.92
CA PHE A 181 -2.45 6.87 15.52
C PHE A 181 -2.47 8.33 16.00
N LYS A 182 -2.03 8.59 17.22
CA LYS A 182 -1.83 9.94 17.74
C LYS A 182 -0.39 10.36 17.54
#